data_72d259566539fdd3eb26ea872b45d761
#
_entry.id   72d259566539fdd3eb26ea872b45d761
#
_cell.length_a   1.000
_cell.length_b   1.000
_cell.length_c   1.000
_cell.angle_alpha   90.00
_cell.angle_beta   90.00
_cell.angle_gamma   90.00
#
_symmetry.space_group_name_H-M   'P 1'
#
loop_
_entity.id
_entity.type
_entity.pdbx_description
1 polymer ?
#
loop_
_entity_poly.entity_id
_entity_poly.type
_entity_poly.pdbx_seq_one_letter_code
_entity_poly.pdbx_strand_id
1 'polypeptide(L)'
;MIKQAIIPLAGLGTRLLPLTSVFAKELLPINGKPGIEYILDECADAGIKKIVFIISKKKELIKDSSVIKEYKKILKYKKMIKFVYQNKPLGTGDAVLKTKKFITDDFFLMLLPDDLIIKKNCSKSMINIHNRYK
;
A
#
# COMPACT_ATOMS: atom_id res chain seq x y z
N MET A 1 9.32 -13.93 11.55
CA MET A 1 8.76 -12.59 11.83
C MET A 1 8.34 -11.97 10.50
N ILE A 2 7.10 -11.49 10.38
CA ILE A 2 6.58 -10.88 9.13
C ILE A 2 7.23 -9.51 8.93
N LYS A 3 7.95 -9.34 7.81
CA LYS A 3 8.65 -8.10 7.46
C LYS A 3 8.25 -7.54 6.10
N GLN A 4 7.33 -8.19 5.42
CA GLN A 4 6.88 -7.82 4.08
C GLN A 4 5.38 -7.53 4.07
N ALA A 5 4.99 -6.53 3.28
CA ALA A 5 3.59 -6.18 3.05
C ALA A 5 3.29 -6.02 1.55
N ILE A 6 2.07 -6.36 1.17
CA ILE A 6 1.50 -6.13 -0.16
C ILE A 6 0.35 -5.15 -0.01
N ILE A 7 0.32 -4.13 -0.86
CA ILE A 7 -0.73 -3.11 -0.87
C ILE A 7 -1.27 -2.97 -2.30
N PRO A 8 -2.47 -3.54 -2.58
CA PRO A 8 -3.11 -3.41 -3.88
C PRO A 8 -3.67 -2.00 -4.08
N LEU A 9 -3.13 -1.27 -5.05
CA LEU A 9 -3.54 0.10 -5.41
C LEU A 9 -4.11 0.18 -6.83
N ALA A 10 -4.22 -0.93 -7.55
CA ALA A 10 -4.63 -0.94 -8.96
C ALA A 10 -6.13 -0.68 -9.18
N GLY A 11 -6.95 -0.68 -8.13
CA GLY A 11 -8.39 -0.43 -8.21
C GLY A 11 -8.74 0.93 -8.83
N LEU A 12 -9.79 0.98 -9.65
CA LEU A 12 -10.14 2.16 -10.44
C LEU A 12 -10.79 3.30 -9.62
N GLY A 13 -11.25 3.03 -8.40
CA GLY A 13 -11.89 4.04 -7.54
C GLY A 13 -13.22 4.57 -8.08
N THR A 14 -13.98 3.75 -8.81
CA THR A 14 -15.20 4.14 -9.51
C THR A 14 -16.29 4.75 -8.60
N ARG A 15 -16.30 4.38 -7.33
CA ARG A 15 -17.24 4.93 -6.33
C ARG A 15 -16.97 6.41 -6.01
N LEU A 16 -15.79 6.93 -6.33
CA LEU A 16 -15.39 8.32 -6.07
C LEU A 16 -15.32 9.15 -7.35
N LEU A 17 -15.96 8.70 -8.43
CA LEU A 17 -16.07 9.51 -9.64
C LEU A 17 -16.91 10.78 -9.38
N PRO A 18 -16.59 11.92 -10.03
CA PRO A 18 -15.57 12.09 -11.08
C PRO A 18 -14.14 12.32 -10.55
N LEU A 19 -13.93 12.45 -9.25
CA LEU A 19 -12.65 12.83 -8.65
C LEU A 19 -11.52 11.86 -9.02
N THR A 20 -11.81 10.56 -9.01
CA THR A 20 -10.82 9.51 -9.32
C THR A 20 -10.54 9.32 -10.81
N SER A 21 -11.21 10.10 -11.68
CA SER A 21 -10.82 10.18 -13.08
C SER A 21 -9.49 10.92 -13.28
N VAL A 22 -9.16 11.81 -12.35
CA VAL A 22 -7.96 12.65 -12.39
C VAL A 22 -6.95 12.24 -11.33
N PHE A 23 -7.41 11.91 -10.11
CA PHE A 23 -6.55 11.60 -8.98
C PHE A 23 -6.67 10.14 -8.55
N ALA A 24 -5.54 9.52 -8.19
CA ALA A 24 -5.57 8.24 -7.51
C ALA A 24 -6.22 8.41 -6.13
N LYS A 25 -7.21 7.59 -5.79
CA LYS A 25 -7.95 7.69 -4.51
C LYS A 25 -7.03 7.64 -3.29
N GLU A 26 -5.93 6.93 -3.41
CA GLU A 26 -4.93 6.75 -2.35
C GLU A 26 -4.13 8.03 -2.04
N LEU A 27 -4.12 8.97 -2.98
CA LEU A 27 -3.49 10.28 -2.83
C LEU A 27 -4.44 11.35 -2.31
N LEU A 28 -5.73 11.07 -2.22
CA LEU A 28 -6.70 12.01 -1.67
C LEU A 28 -6.38 12.33 -0.22
N PRO A 29 -6.44 13.62 0.17
CA PRO A 29 -6.10 14.03 1.52
C PRO A 29 -7.20 13.61 2.51
N ILE A 30 -6.77 13.05 3.62
CA ILE A 30 -7.59 12.77 4.78
C ILE A 30 -6.96 13.54 5.93
N ASN A 31 -7.65 14.56 6.43
CA ASN A 31 -7.13 15.45 7.46
C ASN A 31 -5.72 16.02 7.09
N GLY A 32 -5.59 16.53 5.86
CA GLY A 32 -4.35 17.15 5.37
C GLY A 32 -3.19 16.19 5.05
N LYS A 33 -3.44 14.87 5.07
CA LYS A 33 -2.46 13.82 4.85
C LYS A 33 -2.98 12.83 3.81
N PRO A 34 -2.18 12.45 2.79
CA PRO A 34 -2.61 11.46 1.81
C PRO A 34 -2.99 10.13 2.45
N GLY A 35 -4.09 9.51 1.99
CA GLY A 35 -4.54 8.22 2.53
C GLY A 35 -3.44 7.17 2.57
N ILE A 36 -2.61 7.08 1.52
CA ILE A 36 -1.49 6.13 1.43
C ILE A 36 -0.45 6.34 2.56
N GLU A 37 -0.27 7.56 3.05
CA GLU A 37 0.72 7.84 4.10
C GLU A 37 0.33 7.20 5.44
N TYR A 38 -0.98 7.11 5.76
CA TYR A 38 -1.46 6.40 6.95
C TYR A 38 -1.03 4.93 6.94
N ILE A 39 -1.16 4.29 5.78
CA ILE A 39 -0.79 2.87 5.62
C ILE A 39 0.71 2.67 5.67
N LEU A 40 1.49 3.59 5.10
CA LEU A 40 2.95 3.54 5.17
C LEU A 40 3.45 3.73 6.60
N ASP A 41 2.87 4.67 7.35
CA ASP A 41 3.18 4.85 8.76
C ASP A 41 2.81 3.59 9.57
N GLU A 42 1.64 3.00 9.33
CA GLU A 42 1.22 1.75 9.98
C GLU A 42 2.20 0.60 9.72
N CYS A 43 2.62 0.42 8.46
CA CYS A 43 3.61 -0.58 8.09
C CYS A 43 4.96 -0.34 8.79
N ALA A 44 5.42 0.90 8.81
CA ALA A 44 6.70 1.26 9.43
C ALA A 44 6.69 0.99 10.95
N ASP A 45 5.62 1.40 11.63
CA ASP A 45 5.44 1.19 13.07
C ASP A 45 5.25 -0.29 13.42
N ALA A 46 4.73 -1.10 12.50
CA ALA A 46 4.63 -2.55 12.64
C ALA A 46 5.96 -3.29 12.37
N GLY A 47 7.02 -2.57 11.95
CA GLY A 47 8.34 -3.15 11.68
C GLY A 47 8.48 -3.77 10.30
N ILE A 48 7.58 -3.47 9.37
CA ILE A 48 7.68 -3.88 7.96
C ILE A 48 8.91 -3.21 7.34
N LYS A 49 9.67 -3.97 6.56
CA LYS A 49 10.90 -3.51 5.89
C LYS A 49 10.75 -3.42 4.37
N LYS A 50 9.80 -4.15 3.80
CA LYS A 50 9.57 -4.19 2.36
C LYS A 50 8.08 -4.13 2.06
N ILE A 51 7.71 -3.22 1.19
CA ILE A 51 6.34 -2.99 0.75
C ILE A 51 6.26 -3.15 -0.76
N VAL A 52 5.32 -3.96 -1.23
CA VAL A 52 5.05 -4.13 -2.66
C VAL A 52 3.74 -3.47 -3.00
N PHE A 53 3.80 -2.37 -3.74
CA PHE A 53 2.65 -1.70 -4.31
C PHE A 53 2.28 -2.34 -5.64
N ILE A 54 1.02 -2.72 -5.77
CA ILE A 54 0.46 -3.18 -7.05
C ILE A 54 -0.34 -2.04 -7.63
N ILE A 55 0.12 -1.48 -8.74
CA ILE A 55 -0.48 -0.34 -9.42
C ILE A 55 -0.94 -0.69 -10.83
N SER A 56 -1.87 0.09 -11.38
CA SER A 56 -2.18 0.10 -12.81
C SER A 56 -1.35 1.17 -13.52
N LYS A 57 -1.21 1.07 -14.84
CA LYS A 57 -0.57 2.12 -15.65
C LYS A 57 -1.23 3.50 -15.45
N LYS A 58 -2.55 3.53 -15.25
CA LYS A 58 -3.31 4.77 -14.97
C LYS A 58 -2.92 5.44 -13.64
N LYS A 59 -2.24 4.72 -12.74
CA LYS A 59 -1.82 5.21 -11.41
C LYS A 59 -0.31 5.41 -11.30
N GLU A 60 0.38 5.60 -12.41
CA GLU A 60 1.82 5.90 -12.40
C GLU A 60 2.17 7.18 -11.64
N LEU A 61 1.22 8.11 -11.49
CA LEU A 61 1.38 9.30 -10.64
C LEU A 61 1.79 8.96 -9.20
N ILE A 62 1.43 7.80 -8.69
CA ILE A 62 1.91 7.32 -7.37
C ILE A 62 3.43 7.11 -7.37
N LYS A 63 4.02 6.84 -8.54
CA LYS A 63 5.49 6.71 -8.71
C LYS A 63 6.16 8.04 -9.02
N ASP A 64 5.40 9.01 -9.53
CA ASP A 64 5.96 10.27 -9.98
C ASP A 64 6.61 10.98 -8.82
N SER A 65 7.91 11.18 -8.96
CA SER A 65 8.72 11.86 -7.95
C SER A 65 8.32 13.33 -7.77
N SER A 66 7.65 13.96 -8.74
CA SER A 66 7.15 15.33 -8.63
C SER A 66 5.97 15.39 -7.67
N VAL A 67 5.02 14.49 -7.78
CA VAL A 67 3.88 14.35 -6.86
C VAL A 67 4.37 13.91 -5.47
N ILE A 68 5.31 12.96 -5.43
CA ILE A 68 5.86 12.45 -4.16
C ILE A 68 6.69 13.53 -3.44
N LYS A 69 7.36 14.45 -4.17
CA LYS A 69 8.14 15.54 -3.57
C LYS A 69 7.29 16.50 -2.76
N GLU A 70 6.06 16.74 -3.17
CA GLU A 70 5.09 17.53 -2.39
C GLU A 70 4.79 16.85 -1.03
N TYR A 71 4.90 15.54 -0.96
CA TYR A 71 4.70 14.76 0.25
C TYR A 71 6.03 14.24 0.81
N LYS A 72 6.85 15.15 1.35
CA LYS A 72 8.20 14.86 1.89
C LYS A 72 8.26 13.62 2.80
N LYS A 73 7.18 13.34 3.54
CA LYS A 73 7.09 12.18 4.43
C LYS A 73 7.04 10.84 3.68
N ILE A 74 6.45 10.80 2.48
CA ILE A 74 6.42 9.56 1.67
C ILE A 74 7.81 9.21 1.16
N LEU A 75 8.66 10.22 0.90
CA LEU A 75 10.04 9.98 0.44
C LEU A 75 10.87 9.13 1.40
N LYS A 76 10.64 9.25 2.71
CA LYS A 76 11.35 8.42 3.71
C LYS A 76 11.12 6.91 3.50
N TYR A 77 9.96 6.53 2.93
CA TYR A 77 9.60 5.14 2.67
C TYR A 77 10.03 4.60 1.30
N LYS A 78 10.56 5.47 0.42
CA LYS A 78 10.92 5.11 -0.97
C LYS A 78 11.80 3.87 -1.07
N LYS A 79 12.76 3.72 -0.16
CA LYS A 79 13.67 2.56 -0.14
C LYS A 79 12.98 1.24 0.21
N MET A 80 11.83 1.30 0.89
CA MET A 80 11.05 0.13 1.29
C MET A 80 10.07 -0.32 0.20
N ILE A 81 9.75 0.56 -0.76
CA ILE A 81 8.68 0.37 -1.73
C ILE A 81 9.22 -0.24 -3.03
N LYS A 82 8.55 -1.29 -3.50
CA LYS A 82 8.67 -1.83 -4.86
C LYS A 82 7.33 -1.74 -5.57
N PHE A 83 7.36 -1.49 -6.87
CA PHE A 83 6.17 -1.37 -7.69
C PHE A 83 6.01 -2.57 -8.62
N VAL A 84 4.79 -3.08 -8.69
CA VAL A 84 4.39 -4.16 -9.59
C VAL A 84 3.14 -3.72 -10.34
N TYR A 85 3.05 -4.08 -11.62
CA TYR A 85 1.91 -3.69 -12.45
C TYR A 85 0.86 -4.79 -12.54
N GLN A 86 -0.39 -4.42 -12.31
CA GLN A 86 -1.57 -5.17 -12.69
C GLN A 86 -2.29 -4.40 -13.79
N ASN A 87 -2.09 -4.80 -15.05
CA ASN A 87 -2.64 -4.09 -16.20
C ASN A 87 -4.13 -4.38 -16.45
N LYS A 88 -4.60 -5.54 -16.02
CA LYS A 88 -6.01 -5.95 -16.11
C LYS A 88 -6.57 -6.12 -14.70
N PRO A 89 -7.78 -5.61 -14.41
CA PRO A 89 -8.39 -5.69 -13.08
C PRO A 89 -9.00 -7.08 -12.83
N LEU A 90 -8.15 -8.11 -12.71
CA LEU A 90 -8.55 -9.50 -12.50
C LEU A 90 -8.78 -9.86 -11.02
N GLY A 91 -8.92 -8.87 -10.17
CA GLY A 91 -9.19 -9.06 -8.75
C GLY A 91 -7.93 -9.11 -7.86
N THR A 92 -8.17 -9.23 -6.56
CA THR A 92 -7.13 -9.18 -5.52
C THR A 92 -6.18 -10.37 -5.58
N GLY A 93 -6.71 -11.57 -5.89
CA GLY A 93 -5.88 -12.77 -6.01
C GLY A 93 -4.84 -12.66 -7.11
N ASP A 94 -5.21 -12.14 -8.30
CA ASP A 94 -4.27 -11.87 -9.38
C ASP A 94 -3.24 -10.81 -8.97
N ALA A 95 -3.68 -9.76 -8.28
CA ALA A 95 -2.78 -8.73 -7.76
C ALA A 95 -1.70 -9.35 -6.87
N VAL A 96 -2.09 -10.19 -5.91
CA VAL A 96 -1.14 -10.89 -5.03
C VAL A 96 -0.21 -11.79 -5.84
N LEU A 97 -0.73 -12.55 -6.81
CA LEU A 97 0.08 -13.43 -7.64
C LEU A 97 1.18 -12.69 -8.42
N LYS A 98 0.91 -11.45 -8.87
CA LYS A 98 1.91 -10.58 -9.54
C LYS A 98 3.10 -10.26 -8.63
N THR A 99 2.94 -10.32 -7.32
CA THR A 99 4.01 -10.03 -6.36
C THR A 99 4.93 -11.22 -6.08
N LYS A 100 4.64 -12.42 -6.57
CA LYS A 100 5.36 -13.68 -6.28
C LYS A 100 6.87 -13.55 -6.36
N LYS A 101 7.39 -12.80 -7.34
CA LYS A 101 8.85 -12.59 -7.51
C LYS A 101 9.47 -11.68 -6.46
N PHE A 102 8.67 -10.93 -5.72
CA PHE A 102 9.11 -9.91 -4.77
C PHE A 102 8.92 -10.34 -3.32
N ILE A 103 8.00 -11.28 -3.07
CA ILE A 103 7.77 -11.84 -1.75
C ILE A 103 8.70 -13.02 -1.56
N THR A 104 9.54 -12.94 -0.55
CA THR A 104 10.58 -13.94 -0.24
C THR A 104 10.31 -14.68 1.06
N ASP A 105 9.45 -14.12 1.92
CA ASP A 105 9.10 -14.71 3.20
C ASP A 105 7.83 -15.58 3.05
N ASP A 106 7.69 -16.61 3.88
CA ASP A 106 6.52 -17.50 3.89
C ASP A 106 5.23 -16.76 4.26
N PHE A 107 5.36 -15.67 5.01
CA PHE A 107 4.24 -14.85 5.49
C PHE A 107 4.45 -13.39 5.15
N PHE A 108 3.38 -12.73 4.75
CA PHE A 108 3.33 -11.30 4.49
C PHE A 108 2.01 -10.71 4.98
N LEU A 109 1.98 -9.41 5.21
CA LEU A 109 0.73 -8.68 5.44
C LEU A 109 0.15 -8.23 4.09
N MET A 110 -1.17 -8.26 3.99
CA MET A 110 -1.89 -7.58 2.93
C MET A 110 -2.76 -6.48 3.55
N LEU A 111 -2.54 -5.24 3.13
CA LEU A 111 -3.31 -4.09 3.59
C LEU A 111 -4.11 -3.53 2.41
N LEU A 112 -5.39 -3.27 2.67
CA LEU A 112 -6.25 -2.58 1.71
C LEU A 112 -6.18 -1.07 1.97
N PRO A 113 -5.94 -0.25 0.95
CA PRO A 113 -5.64 1.17 1.13
C PRO A 113 -6.84 2.01 1.54
N ASP A 114 -8.04 1.47 1.49
CA ASP A 114 -9.29 2.08 1.90
C ASP A 114 -9.75 1.65 3.31
N ASP A 115 -9.08 0.69 3.93
CA ASP A 115 -9.35 0.24 5.30
C ASP A 115 -8.37 0.90 6.30
N LEU A 116 -8.65 2.16 6.64
CA LEU A 116 -7.81 2.90 7.58
C LEU A 116 -8.24 2.67 9.03
N ILE A 117 -7.33 2.17 9.85
CA ILE A 117 -7.55 1.93 11.28
C ILE A 117 -6.79 3.00 12.09
N ILE A 118 -7.53 3.91 12.70
CA ILE A 118 -6.97 5.16 13.23
C ILE A 118 -6.41 5.02 14.65
N LYS A 119 -7.05 4.26 15.52
CA LYS A 119 -6.70 4.27 16.97
C LYS A 119 -5.66 3.24 17.39
N LYS A 120 -5.45 2.19 16.63
CA LYS A 120 -4.50 1.10 16.95
C LYS A 120 -3.78 0.66 15.68
N ASN A 121 -2.51 0.32 15.81
CA ASN A 121 -1.78 -0.30 14.69
C ASN A 121 -2.23 -1.77 14.56
N CYS A 122 -3.16 -2.02 13.63
CA CYS A 122 -3.72 -3.33 13.36
C CYS A 122 -2.64 -4.31 12.86
N SER A 123 -1.79 -3.84 11.95
CA SER A 123 -0.69 -4.63 11.39
C SER A 123 0.25 -5.16 12.47
N LYS A 124 0.61 -4.30 13.43
CA LYS A 124 1.44 -4.71 14.58
C LYS A 124 0.73 -5.75 15.45
N SER A 125 -0.57 -5.57 15.68
CA SER A 125 -1.37 -6.53 16.47
C SER A 125 -1.43 -7.89 15.77
N MET A 126 -1.66 -7.92 14.44
CA MET A 126 -1.68 -9.15 13.65
C MET A 126 -0.32 -9.88 13.68
N ILE A 127 0.78 -9.13 13.53
CA ILE A 127 2.13 -9.71 13.61
C ILE A 127 2.38 -10.31 14.99
N ASN A 128 1.98 -9.63 16.06
CA ASN A 128 2.14 -10.12 17.41
C ASN A 128 1.35 -11.42 17.66
N ILE A 129 0.11 -11.49 17.17
CA ILE A 129 -0.72 -12.69 17.24
C ILE A 129 -0.05 -13.82 16.46
N HIS A 130 0.35 -13.58 15.22
CA HIS A 130 1.05 -14.58 14.41
C HIS A 130 2.29 -15.14 15.13
N ASN A 131 3.13 -14.26 15.73
CA ASN A 131 4.35 -14.69 16.42
C ASN A 131 4.07 -15.48 17.70
N ARG A 132 2.88 -15.32 18.30
CA ARG A 132 2.48 -16.05 19.52
C ARG A 132 2.00 -17.47 19.22
N TYR A 133 1.37 -17.68 18.06
CA TYR A 133 0.72 -18.95 17.70
C TYR A 133 1.44 -19.71 16.58
N LYS A 134 2.65 -19.33 16.25
CA LYS A 134 3.50 -19.99 15.25
C LYS A 134 4.24 -21.20 15.82
#